data_0cf06b40fe3dd796f1056e2338ea0ad0
#
_entry.id   0cf06b40fe3dd796f1056e2338ea0ad0
#
_cell.length_a   1.000
_cell.length_b   1.000
_cell.length_c   1.000
_cell.angle_alpha   90.00
_cell.angle_beta   90.00
_cell.angle_gamma   90.00
#
_symmetry.space_group_name_H-M   'P 1'
#
loop_
_entity.id
_entity.type
_entity.pdbx_description
1 polymer ?
#
loop_
_entity_poly.entity_id
_entity_poly.type
_entity_poly.pdbx_seq_one_letter_code
_entity_poly.pdbx_strand_id
1 'polypeptide(L)'
;MSTAKEKFELARQRYAATFERHLDNGVEFISDNVYIEPEVIITPGTVILPGCILRGKTVIAENCVIGPNTLLEDTVVEAGTTINASQCYESHIGPNNKIGPFTHVRTGTKTAEGCH
;
A
#
# COMPACT_ATOMS: atom_id res chain seq x y z
N MET A 1 -13.27 30.59 1.90
CA MET A 1 -13.68 29.17 1.96
C MET A 1 -13.19 28.43 0.71
N SER A 2 -12.51 27.31 0.88
CA SER A 2 -11.97 26.57 -0.25
C SER A 2 -13.04 25.80 -0.99
N THR A 3 -12.99 25.81 -2.32
CA THR A 3 -13.85 24.99 -3.16
C THR A 3 -13.34 23.55 -3.20
N ALA A 4 -14.20 22.64 -3.67
CA ALA A 4 -13.79 21.25 -3.88
C ALA A 4 -12.63 21.14 -4.88
N LYS A 5 -12.64 22.00 -5.91
CA LYS A 5 -11.58 22.04 -6.91
C LYS A 5 -10.24 22.45 -6.29
N GLU A 6 -10.26 23.47 -5.43
CA GLU A 6 -9.05 23.92 -4.75
C GLU A 6 -8.51 22.84 -3.80
N LYS A 7 -9.39 22.17 -3.08
CA LYS A 7 -9.01 21.07 -2.19
C LYS A 7 -8.38 19.92 -2.96
N PHE A 8 -8.93 19.60 -4.12
CA PHE A 8 -8.40 18.55 -4.98
C PHE A 8 -7.02 18.90 -5.50
N GLU A 9 -6.80 20.16 -5.92
CA GLU A 9 -5.49 20.58 -6.39
C GLU A 9 -4.42 20.48 -5.32
N LEU A 10 -4.73 20.88 -4.08
CA LEU A 10 -3.81 20.76 -2.97
C LEU A 10 -3.51 19.30 -2.65
N ALA A 11 -4.53 18.47 -2.67
CA ALA A 11 -4.36 17.04 -2.44
C ALA A 11 -3.48 16.41 -3.53
N ARG A 12 -3.73 16.76 -4.80
CA ARG A 12 -2.95 16.25 -5.92
C ARG A 12 -1.46 16.59 -5.80
N GLN A 13 -1.15 17.80 -5.36
CA GLN A 13 0.24 18.21 -5.13
C GLN A 13 0.91 17.36 -4.04
N ARG A 14 0.18 17.07 -2.96
CA ARG A 14 0.69 16.21 -1.88
C ARG A 14 0.88 14.78 -2.34
N TYR A 15 -0.04 14.24 -3.13
CA TYR A 15 0.09 12.90 -3.71
C TYR A 15 1.30 12.82 -4.61
N ALA A 16 1.50 13.83 -5.46
CA ALA A 16 2.65 13.85 -6.35
C ALA A 16 3.96 13.84 -5.58
N ALA A 17 4.06 14.64 -4.52
CA ALA A 17 5.27 14.70 -3.70
C ALA A 17 5.56 13.35 -3.01
N THR A 18 4.52 12.72 -2.46
CA THR A 18 4.65 11.42 -1.81
C THR A 18 5.05 10.34 -2.82
N PHE A 19 4.42 10.33 -3.97
CA PHE A 19 4.73 9.38 -5.05
C PHE A 19 6.17 9.53 -5.51
N GLU A 20 6.62 10.75 -5.77
CA GLU A 20 8.00 11.03 -6.19
C GLU A 20 9.01 10.56 -5.13
N ARG A 21 8.69 10.77 -3.86
CA ARG A 21 9.57 10.34 -2.78
C ARG A 21 9.77 8.83 -2.79
N HIS A 22 8.70 8.06 -3.05
CA HIS A 22 8.81 6.60 -3.12
C HIS A 22 9.57 6.16 -4.37
N LEU A 23 9.36 6.82 -5.50
CA LEU A 23 10.12 6.55 -6.71
C LEU A 23 11.61 6.77 -6.48
N ASP A 24 11.97 7.93 -5.90
CA ASP A 24 13.35 8.27 -5.60
C ASP A 24 13.97 7.25 -4.64
N ASN A 25 13.15 6.66 -3.79
CA ASN A 25 13.61 5.68 -2.80
C ASN A 25 13.69 4.26 -3.34
N GLY A 26 13.39 4.04 -4.62
CA GLY A 26 13.57 2.74 -5.26
C GLY A 26 12.35 1.83 -5.22
N VAL A 27 11.18 2.35 -4.92
CA VAL A 27 9.93 1.59 -5.02
C VAL A 27 9.49 1.57 -6.48
N GLU A 28 9.11 0.39 -6.99
CA GLU A 28 8.68 0.24 -8.37
C GLU A 28 7.17 0.40 -8.48
N PHE A 29 6.74 1.26 -9.39
CA PHE A 29 5.32 1.47 -9.70
C PHE A 29 5.08 1.16 -11.16
N ILE A 30 3.99 0.44 -11.42
CA ILE A 30 3.59 0.13 -12.81
C ILE A 30 2.80 1.30 -13.39
N SER A 31 2.13 2.08 -12.53
CA SER A 31 1.30 3.21 -12.92
C SER A 31 1.26 4.22 -11.80
N ASP A 32 0.88 5.45 -12.10
CA ASP A 32 0.63 6.47 -11.08
C ASP A 32 -0.79 6.44 -10.52
N ASN A 33 -1.60 5.47 -10.94
CA ASN A 33 -2.95 5.28 -10.42
C ASN A 33 -2.92 4.62 -9.04
N VAL A 34 -2.35 5.33 -8.08
CA VAL A 34 -2.23 4.88 -6.70
C VAL A 34 -2.47 6.05 -5.76
N TYR A 35 -3.00 5.76 -4.59
CA TYR A 35 -3.17 6.74 -3.53
C TYR A 35 -2.34 6.30 -2.33
N ILE A 36 -1.36 7.11 -1.95
CA ILE A 36 -0.45 6.78 -0.85
C ILE A 36 -0.40 7.94 0.12
N GLU A 37 -0.80 7.69 1.36
CA GLU A 37 -0.74 8.72 2.40
C GLU A 37 0.69 8.93 2.89
N PRO A 38 1.02 10.15 3.37
CA PRO A 38 2.41 10.50 3.68
C PRO A 38 3.12 9.65 4.72
N GLU A 39 2.38 9.04 5.64
CA GLU A 39 2.97 8.22 6.71
C GLU A 39 3.31 6.80 6.28
N VAL A 40 2.89 6.39 5.09
CA VAL A 40 3.14 5.03 4.57
C VAL A 40 4.63 4.87 4.28
N ILE A 41 5.20 3.75 4.75
CA ILE A 41 6.60 3.40 4.52
C ILE A 41 6.64 2.20 3.59
N ILE A 42 7.37 2.33 2.48
CA ILE A 42 7.55 1.24 1.52
C ILE A 42 9.05 1.05 1.30
N THR A 43 9.50 -0.17 1.50
CA THR A 43 10.92 -0.51 1.34
C THR A 43 11.26 -0.71 -0.14
N PRO A 44 12.43 -0.27 -0.62
CA PRO A 44 12.88 -0.54 -1.98
C PRO A 44 12.85 -2.01 -2.34
N GLY A 45 12.56 -2.31 -3.61
CA GLY A 45 12.42 -3.69 -4.08
C GLY A 45 10.98 -4.19 -4.08
N THR A 46 10.06 -3.37 -3.59
CA THR A 46 8.63 -3.70 -3.62
C THR A 46 8.00 -3.10 -4.87
N VAL A 47 7.03 -3.81 -5.43
CA VAL A 47 6.28 -3.39 -6.62
C VAL A 47 4.85 -3.06 -6.23
N ILE A 48 4.38 -1.88 -6.64
CA ILE A 48 3.00 -1.44 -6.39
C ILE A 48 2.27 -1.41 -7.72
N LEU A 49 1.18 -2.17 -7.81
CA LEU A 49 0.35 -2.27 -9.00
C LEU A 49 -0.79 -1.24 -8.97
N PRO A 50 -1.41 -0.95 -10.12
CA PRO A 50 -2.47 0.08 -10.19
C PRO A 50 -3.67 -0.20 -9.29
N GLY A 51 -4.31 0.87 -8.85
CA GLY A 51 -5.53 0.79 -8.06
C GLY A 51 -5.30 0.57 -6.57
N CYS A 52 -4.08 0.74 -6.09
CA CYS A 52 -3.79 0.58 -4.67
C CYS A 52 -4.11 1.83 -3.88
N ILE A 53 -4.62 1.61 -2.68
CA ILE A 53 -4.86 2.66 -1.69
C ILE A 53 -4.10 2.26 -0.42
N LEU A 54 -3.07 3.03 -0.09
CA LEU A 54 -2.22 2.76 1.07
C LEU A 54 -2.38 3.89 2.06
N ARG A 55 -2.94 3.59 3.22
CA ARG A 55 -3.35 4.60 4.20
C ARG A 55 -2.76 4.36 5.58
N GLY A 56 -2.75 5.44 6.36
CA GLY A 56 -2.36 5.41 7.76
C GLY A 56 -0.90 5.04 7.95
N LYS A 57 -0.63 4.24 8.97
CA LYS A 57 0.72 3.83 9.34
C LYS A 57 1.10 2.49 8.72
N THR A 58 0.76 2.30 7.46
CA THR A 58 1.10 1.07 6.74
C THR A 58 2.60 1.01 6.48
N VAL A 59 3.18 -0.15 6.72
CA VAL A 59 4.61 -0.41 6.48
C VAL A 59 4.73 -1.66 5.62
N ILE A 60 5.41 -1.51 4.48
CA ILE A 60 5.60 -2.62 3.54
C ILE A 60 7.09 -2.89 3.42
N ALA A 61 7.49 -4.11 3.76
CA ALA A 61 8.88 -4.54 3.68
C ALA A 61 9.28 -4.84 2.23
N GLU A 62 10.53 -5.25 2.04
CA GLU A 62 11.09 -5.48 0.70
C GLU A 62 10.50 -6.70 0.00
N ASN A 63 10.62 -6.70 -1.31
CA ASN A 63 10.23 -7.81 -2.19
C ASN A 63 8.77 -8.21 -2.08
N CYS A 64 7.91 -7.24 -1.81
CA CYS A 64 6.47 -7.44 -1.83
C CYS A 64 5.90 -7.05 -3.18
N VAL A 65 4.75 -7.61 -3.52
CA VAL A 65 3.96 -7.19 -4.67
C VAL A 65 2.58 -6.85 -4.16
N ILE A 66 2.20 -5.59 -4.26
CA ILE A 66 0.94 -5.09 -3.72
C ILE A 66 0.04 -4.64 -4.86
N GLY A 67 -1.14 -5.22 -4.94
CA GLY A 67 -2.13 -4.92 -5.95
C GLY A 67 -2.35 -6.03 -6.94
N PRO A 68 -3.16 -5.78 -7.98
CA PRO A 68 -3.91 -4.55 -8.18
C PRO A 68 -5.10 -4.41 -7.22
N ASN A 69 -5.70 -3.20 -7.20
CA ASN A 69 -6.96 -2.94 -6.48
C ASN A 69 -6.94 -3.40 -5.03
N THR A 70 -5.90 -3.03 -4.31
CA THR A 70 -5.67 -3.43 -2.92
C THR A 70 -5.69 -2.22 -2.01
N LEU A 71 -6.36 -2.37 -0.87
CA LEU A 71 -6.39 -1.34 0.17
C LEU A 71 -5.69 -1.85 1.42
N LEU A 72 -4.69 -1.11 1.88
CA LEU A 72 -4.01 -1.39 3.14
C LEU A 72 -4.14 -0.18 4.05
N GLU A 73 -4.66 -0.40 5.26
CA GLU A 73 -4.81 0.67 6.25
C GLU A 73 -4.21 0.20 7.57
N ASP A 74 -3.24 0.96 8.09
CA ASP A 74 -2.55 0.66 9.34
C ASP A 74 -2.07 -0.80 9.42
N THR A 75 -1.54 -1.30 8.31
CA THR A 75 -1.16 -2.71 8.15
C THR A 75 0.35 -2.83 7.96
N VAL A 76 0.95 -3.80 8.63
CA VAL A 76 2.36 -4.15 8.44
C VAL A 76 2.43 -5.37 7.55
N VAL A 77 3.21 -5.28 6.47
CA VAL A 77 3.41 -6.38 5.52
C VAL A 77 4.89 -6.75 5.54
N GLU A 78 5.20 -7.98 5.93
CA GLU A 78 6.57 -8.45 5.97
C GLU A 78 7.06 -8.91 4.60
N ALA A 79 8.36 -9.10 4.48
CA ALA A 79 9.04 -9.31 3.20
C ALA A 79 8.51 -10.49 2.39
N GLY A 80 8.55 -10.35 1.07
CA GLY A 80 8.22 -11.43 0.15
C GLY A 80 6.73 -11.73 0.01
N THR A 81 5.87 -10.89 0.55
CA THR A 81 4.42 -11.11 0.56
C THR A 81 3.77 -10.50 -0.68
N THR A 82 2.78 -11.21 -1.23
CA THR A 82 1.96 -10.74 -2.34
C THR A 82 0.53 -10.53 -1.84
N ILE A 83 -0.04 -9.35 -2.11
CA ILE A 83 -1.43 -9.05 -1.76
C ILE A 83 -2.14 -8.58 -3.01
N ASN A 84 -3.17 -9.32 -3.42
CA ASN A 84 -3.87 -9.11 -4.69
C ASN A 84 -5.36 -8.86 -4.44
N ALA A 85 -5.88 -7.76 -4.97
CA ALA A 85 -7.31 -7.42 -4.98
C ALA A 85 -8.00 -7.66 -3.64
N SER A 86 -7.39 -7.17 -2.56
CA SER A 86 -7.83 -7.46 -1.19
C SER A 86 -7.83 -6.20 -0.35
N GLN A 87 -8.46 -6.29 0.83
CA GLN A 87 -8.50 -5.20 1.80
C GLN A 87 -7.95 -5.69 3.14
N CYS A 88 -6.99 -4.96 3.69
CA CYS A 88 -6.37 -5.30 4.96
C CYS A 88 -6.44 -4.10 5.91
N TYR A 89 -6.94 -4.32 7.11
CA TYR A 89 -7.12 -3.28 8.11
C TYR A 89 -6.43 -3.65 9.42
N GLU A 90 -5.61 -2.74 9.94
CA GLU A 90 -4.96 -2.87 11.26
C GLU A 90 -4.46 -4.30 11.51
N SER A 91 -3.72 -4.84 10.54
CA SER A 91 -3.30 -6.23 10.56
C SER A 91 -1.80 -6.35 10.39
N HIS A 92 -1.27 -7.52 10.75
CA HIS A 92 0.13 -7.84 10.54
C HIS A 92 0.23 -9.07 9.65
N ILE A 93 0.70 -8.88 8.44
CA ILE A 93 0.85 -9.95 7.45
C ILE A 93 2.30 -10.45 7.52
N GLY A 94 2.49 -11.71 7.85
CA GLY A 94 3.81 -12.32 7.97
C GLY A 94 4.53 -12.44 6.63
N PRO A 95 5.78 -12.91 6.65
CA PRO A 95 6.57 -12.98 5.43
C PRO A 95 6.11 -14.10 4.51
N ASN A 96 6.35 -13.91 3.21
CA ASN A 96 6.09 -14.90 2.16
C ASN A 96 4.64 -15.38 2.11
N ASN A 97 3.70 -14.49 2.46
CA ASN A 97 2.28 -14.79 2.37
C ASN A 97 1.76 -14.49 0.97
N LYS A 98 0.66 -15.14 0.61
CA LYS A 98 -0.10 -14.82 -0.59
C LYS A 98 -1.54 -14.56 -0.16
N ILE A 99 -1.96 -13.31 -0.25
CA ILE A 99 -3.28 -12.87 0.18
C ILE A 99 -4.10 -12.51 -1.05
N GLY A 100 -5.32 -13.03 -1.10
CA GLY A 100 -6.24 -12.74 -2.18
C GLY A 100 -6.21 -13.73 -3.33
N PRO A 101 -6.96 -13.48 -4.39
CA PRO A 101 -7.79 -12.28 -4.56
C PRO A 101 -9.06 -12.30 -3.71
N PHE A 102 -9.66 -11.10 -3.55
CA PHE A 102 -10.96 -10.91 -2.91
C PHE A 102 -10.99 -11.31 -1.43
N THR A 103 -9.92 -11.03 -0.71
CA THR A 103 -9.81 -11.33 0.72
C THR A 103 -9.98 -10.04 1.53
N HIS A 104 -10.70 -10.16 2.63
CA HIS A 104 -10.81 -9.08 3.62
C HIS A 104 -10.09 -9.54 4.90
N VAL A 105 -8.97 -8.91 5.19
CA VAL A 105 -8.21 -9.19 6.41
C VAL A 105 -8.64 -8.19 7.47
N ARG A 106 -9.29 -8.69 8.51
CA ARG A 106 -9.92 -7.86 9.53
C ARG A 106 -8.92 -7.32 10.54
N THR A 107 -9.30 -6.23 11.18
CA THR A 107 -8.56 -5.60 12.27
C THR A 107 -8.10 -6.64 13.29
N GLY A 108 -6.82 -6.56 13.67
CA GLY A 108 -6.23 -7.44 14.67
C GLY A 108 -5.74 -8.78 14.14
N THR A 109 -5.87 -9.03 12.84
CA THR A 109 -5.40 -10.28 12.25
C THR A 109 -3.87 -10.28 12.19
N LYS A 110 -3.29 -11.43 12.50
CA LYS A 110 -1.85 -11.64 12.34
C LYS A 110 -1.63 -12.99 11.66
N THR A 111 -0.97 -12.97 10.50
CA THR A 111 -0.68 -14.20 9.76
C THR A 111 0.73 -14.67 10.04
N ALA A 112 0.93 -15.98 9.95
CA ALA A 112 2.23 -16.60 10.06
C ALA A 112 2.94 -16.57 8.70
N GLU A 113 4.17 -17.05 8.65
CA GLU A 113 4.92 -17.17 7.41
C GLU A 113 4.26 -18.15 6.44
N GLY A 114 4.27 -17.80 5.14
CA GLY A 114 3.85 -18.70 4.07
C GLY A 114 2.34 -18.97 3.96
N CYS A 115 1.50 -18.14 4.57
CA CYS A 115 0.05 -18.30 4.44
C CYS A 115 -0.45 -17.93 3.05
N HIS A 116 -1.48 -18.63 2.63
CA HIS A 116 -2.10 -18.42 1.32
C HIS A 116 -3.59 -18.13 1.45
#